data_9a1fce3b3b9a351a74eb6f697dc6aeb1
#
_entry.id   9a1fce3b3b9a351a74eb6f697dc6aeb1
#
_cell.length_a   1.000
_cell.length_b   1.000
_cell.length_c   1.000
_cell.angle_alpha   90.00
_cell.angle_beta   90.00
_cell.angle_gamma   90.00
#
_symmetry.space_group_name_H-M   'P 1'
#
loop_
_entity.id
_entity.type
_entity.pdbx_description
1 polymer ?
#
loop_
_entity_poly.entity_id
_entity_poly.type
_entity_poly.pdbx_seq_one_letter_code
_entity_poly.pdbx_strand_id
1 'polypeptide(L)'
;MKISIITVVWNGVNTIQNTIDSVLAQTYKNVEYIIIDGDSSDGTIEVIKSYGNKISKFISEPDRGLYDAMNKGINMATGDIIGILN
;
A
#
# COMPACT_ATOMS: atom_id res chain seq x y z
N MET A 1 -20.23 1.26 -3.75
CA MET A 1 -19.04 1.16 -4.60
C MET A 1 -17.79 1.05 -3.74
N LYS A 2 -16.92 0.12 -4.07
CA LYS A 2 -15.69 -0.12 -3.32
C LYS A 2 -14.50 0.50 -4.05
N ILE A 3 -13.61 1.15 -3.30
CA ILE A 3 -12.40 1.75 -3.84
C ILE A 3 -11.19 0.99 -3.30
N SER A 4 -10.32 0.51 -4.19
CA SER A 4 -9.04 -0.05 -3.82
C SER A 4 -7.95 0.99 -4.01
N ILE A 5 -7.21 1.28 -2.96
CA ILE A 5 -6.08 2.21 -3.02
C ILE A 5 -4.80 1.40 -2.85
N ILE A 6 -3.86 1.60 -3.76
CA ILE A 6 -2.60 0.87 -3.79
C ILE A 6 -1.45 1.83 -3.54
N THR A 7 -0.61 1.52 -2.57
CA THR A 7 0.67 2.19 -2.34
C THR A 7 1.78 1.20 -2.63
N VAL A 8 2.73 1.59 -3.47
CA VAL A 8 3.95 0.81 -3.71
C VAL A 8 5.12 1.53 -3.05
N VAL A 9 6.00 0.79 -2.39
CA VAL A 9 7.11 1.37 -1.65
C VAL A 9 8.33 0.47 -1.69
N TRP A 10 9.51 1.09 -1.72
CA TRP A 10 10.79 0.42 -1.52
C TRP A 10 11.71 1.38 -0.79
N ASN A 11 12.17 0.96 0.39
CA ASN A 11 13.05 1.76 1.25
C ASN A 11 12.55 3.21 1.43
N GLY A 12 11.28 3.32 1.86
CA GLY A 12 10.61 4.60 2.05
C GLY A 12 10.29 4.89 3.51
N VAL A 13 11.17 4.53 4.46
CA VAL A 13 10.90 4.67 5.90
C VAL A 13 10.60 6.11 6.29
N ASN A 14 11.19 7.10 5.62
CA ASN A 14 11.00 8.50 5.96
C ASN A 14 9.67 9.08 5.48
N THR A 15 8.98 8.43 4.53
CA THR A 15 7.78 8.96 3.91
C THR A 15 6.57 8.06 4.06
N ILE A 16 6.76 6.77 4.35
CA ILE A 16 5.65 5.80 4.33
C ILE A 16 4.58 6.13 5.36
N GLN A 17 4.95 6.60 6.54
CA GLN A 17 3.98 6.94 7.57
C GLN A 17 3.05 8.06 7.10
N ASN A 18 3.59 9.12 6.49
CA ASN A 18 2.78 10.22 5.99
C ASN A 18 1.84 9.75 4.87
N THR A 19 2.31 8.86 4.01
CA THR A 19 1.48 8.30 2.95
C THR A 19 0.31 7.49 3.52
N ILE A 20 0.59 6.60 4.46
CA ILE A 20 -0.44 5.78 5.08
C ILE A 20 -1.46 6.66 5.83
N ASP A 21 -0.97 7.60 6.62
CA ASP A 21 -1.84 8.50 7.38
C ASP A 21 -2.74 9.31 6.46
N SER A 22 -2.21 9.75 5.32
CA SER A 22 -2.96 10.47 4.30
C SER A 22 -4.12 9.62 3.74
N VAL A 23 -3.87 8.35 3.46
CA VAL A 23 -4.91 7.44 2.98
C VAL A 23 -5.95 7.18 4.07
N LEU A 24 -5.51 6.92 5.29
CA LEU A 24 -6.41 6.62 6.40
C LEU A 24 -7.25 7.83 6.82
N ALA A 25 -6.80 9.03 6.52
CA ALA A 25 -7.56 10.25 6.79
C ALA A 25 -8.68 10.50 5.78
N GLN A 26 -8.74 9.75 4.69
CA GLN A 26 -9.80 9.88 3.71
C GLN A 26 -11.16 9.51 4.31
N THR A 27 -12.20 10.21 3.90
CA THR A 27 -13.54 10.00 4.41
C THR A 27 -14.35 8.96 3.64
N TYR A 28 -13.74 8.30 2.67
CA TYR A 28 -14.42 7.27 1.90
C TYR A 28 -14.78 6.10 2.81
N LYS A 29 -16.00 5.63 2.61
CA LYS A 29 -16.49 4.46 3.30
C LYS A 29 -16.13 3.21 2.58
N ASN A 30 -15.90 2.26 2.54
CA ASN A 30 -15.69 1.09 1.67
C ASN A 30 -14.38 1.21 0.88
N VAL A 31 -13.29 1.40 1.60
CA VAL A 31 -11.94 1.45 1.02
C VAL A 31 -11.18 0.18 1.38
N GLU A 32 -10.55 -0.40 0.36
CA GLU A 32 -9.57 -1.47 0.54
C GLU A 32 -8.18 -0.87 0.32
N TYR A 33 -7.34 -0.88 1.36
CA TYR A 33 -5.99 -0.33 1.24
C TYR A 33 -4.98 -1.46 1.10
N ILE A 34 -4.22 -1.41 0.01
CA ILE A 34 -3.23 -2.43 -0.36
C ILE A 34 -1.86 -1.79 -0.40
N ILE A 35 -0.89 -2.37 0.29
CA ILE A 35 0.50 -1.90 0.24
C ILE A 35 1.37 -3.02 -0.31
N ILE A 36 2.15 -2.66 -1.33
CA ILE A 36 3.13 -3.55 -1.95
C ILE A 36 4.52 -3.00 -1.64
N ASP A 37 5.28 -3.75 -0.88
CA ASP A 37 6.65 -3.40 -0.52
C ASP A 37 7.64 -4.25 -1.31
N GLY A 38 8.68 -3.61 -1.83
CA GLY A 38 9.69 -4.26 -2.68
C GLY A 38 10.84 -4.86 -1.89
N ASP A 39 10.57 -5.47 -0.74
CA ASP A 39 11.59 -6.08 0.12
C ASP A 39 12.51 -5.03 0.74
N SER A 40 11.91 -4.04 1.38
CA SER A 40 12.64 -2.96 2.03
C SER A 40 13.51 -3.46 3.19
N SER A 41 14.63 -2.80 3.42
CA SER A 41 15.59 -3.13 4.47
C SER A 41 15.86 -1.97 5.45
N ASP A 42 15.13 -0.87 5.34
CA ASP A 42 15.40 0.36 6.08
C ASP A 42 14.45 0.63 7.25
N GLY A 43 13.55 -0.31 7.58
CA GLY A 43 12.54 -0.12 8.62
C GLY A 43 11.15 0.15 8.06
N THR A 44 10.98 0.27 6.76
CA THR A 44 9.68 0.50 6.12
C THR A 44 8.66 -0.57 6.51
N ILE A 45 9.05 -1.84 6.48
CA ILE A 45 8.16 -2.98 6.77
C ILE A 45 7.61 -2.87 8.19
N GLU A 46 8.45 -2.52 9.16
CA GLU A 46 8.06 -2.40 10.57
C GLU A 46 7.04 -1.28 10.77
N VAL A 47 7.23 -0.14 10.07
CA VAL A 47 6.27 0.96 10.10
C VAL A 47 4.91 0.49 9.55
N ILE A 48 4.90 -0.18 8.40
CA ILE A 48 3.66 -0.68 7.79
C ILE A 48 2.95 -1.65 8.73
N LYS A 49 3.68 -2.59 9.31
CA LYS A 49 3.11 -3.59 10.21
C LYS A 49 2.51 -2.97 11.48
N SER A 50 3.02 -1.81 11.90
CA SER A 50 2.50 -1.13 13.10
C SER A 50 1.05 -0.66 12.93
N TYR A 51 0.56 -0.54 11.72
CA TYR A 51 -0.82 -0.13 11.46
C TYR A 51 -1.83 -1.29 11.61
N GLY A 52 -1.34 -2.52 11.60
CA GLY A 52 -2.19 -3.69 11.80
C GLY A 52 -3.31 -3.80 10.78
N ASN A 53 -4.52 -4.04 11.25
CA ASN A 53 -5.68 -4.28 10.39
C ASN A 53 -6.24 -3.02 9.71
N LYS A 54 -5.66 -1.86 9.94
CA LYS A 54 -6.00 -0.64 9.18
C LYS A 54 -5.58 -0.76 7.72
N ILE A 55 -4.64 -1.65 7.42
CA ILE A 55 -4.22 -1.97 6.07
C ILE A 55 -4.88 -3.29 5.66
N SER A 56 -5.63 -3.27 4.58
CA SER A 56 -6.44 -4.43 4.17
C SER A 56 -5.60 -5.58 3.68
N LYS A 57 -4.57 -5.28 2.88
CA LYS A 57 -3.67 -6.28 2.31
C LYS A 57 -2.26 -5.72 2.26
N PHE A 58 -1.30 -6.55 2.61
CA PHE A 58 0.11 -6.16 2.60
C PHE A 58 0.94 -7.34 2.12
N ILE A 59 1.84 -7.07 1.18
CA ILE A 59 2.83 -8.05 0.73
C ILE A 59 4.18 -7.36 0.64
N SER A 60 5.24 -8.07 1.06
CA SER A 60 6.61 -7.61 0.92
C SER A 60 7.41 -8.70 0.28
N GLU A 61 7.92 -8.42 -0.91
CA GLU A 61 8.76 -9.35 -1.66
C GLU A 61 9.55 -8.58 -2.71
N PRO A 62 10.67 -9.11 -3.19
CA PRO A 62 11.39 -8.46 -4.28
C PRO A 62 10.51 -8.29 -5.51
N ASP A 63 10.63 -7.14 -6.17
CA ASP A 63 9.92 -6.87 -7.42
C ASP A 63 10.91 -6.42 -8.49
N ARG A 64 10.42 -6.31 -9.73
CA ARG A 64 11.23 -5.90 -10.88
C ARG A 64 11.07 -4.41 -11.18
N GLY A 65 10.73 -3.63 -10.17
CA GLY A 65 10.53 -2.21 -10.29
C GLY A 65 9.08 -1.80 -10.09
N LEU A 66 8.81 -0.51 -10.31
CA LEU A 66 7.54 0.11 -10.00
C LEU A 66 6.34 -0.57 -10.69
N TYR A 67 6.47 -0.88 -11.97
CA TYR A 67 5.36 -1.46 -12.72
C TYR A 67 5.01 -2.87 -12.24
N ASP A 68 6.02 -3.65 -11.88
CA ASP A 68 5.79 -4.98 -11.32
C ASP A 68 5.05 -4.89 -9.98
N ALA A 69 5.47 -3.98 -9.11
CA ALA A 69 4.81 -3.75 -7.84
C ALA A 69 3.37 -3.28 -8.03
N MET A 70 3.13 -2.35 -8.96
CA MET A 70 1.79 -1.87 -9.27
C MET A 70 0.89 -3.01 -9.78
N ASN A 71 1.42 -3.87 -10.65
CA ASN A 71 0.66 -5.02 -11.16
C ASN A 71 0.29 -5.99 -10.04
N LYS A 72 1.17 -6.22 -9.08
CA LYS A 72 0.83 -7.03 -7.90
C LYS A 72 -0.36 -6.45 -7.16
N GLY A 73 -0.33 -5.14 -6.91
CA GLY A 73 -1.42 -4.45 -6.22
C GLY A 73 -2.72 -4.53 -7.00
N ILE A 74 -2.68 -4.30 -8.30
CA ILE A 74 -3.87 -4.36 -9.16
C ILE A 74 -4.47 -5.76 -9.14
N ASN A 75 -3.65 -6.80 -9.20
CA ASN A 75 -4.12 -8.18 -9.17
C ASN A 75 -4.76 -8.56 -7.82
N MET A 76 -4.37 -7.90 -6.74
CA MET A 76 -4.94 -8.12 -5.42
C MET A 76 -6.20 -7.31 -5.17
N ALA A 77 -6.44 -6.27 -5.95
CA ALA A 77 -7.54 -5.33 -5.74
C ALA A 77 -8.88 -5.97 -6.11
N THR A 78 -9.88 -5.73 -5.27
CA THR A 78 -11.25 -6.21 -5.50
C THR A 78 -12.25 -5.08 -5.66
N GLY A 79 -11.80 -3.82 -5.60
CA GLY A 79 -12.67 -2.67 -5.72
C GLY A 79 -13.14 -2.41 -7.15
N ASP A 80 -14.18 -1.60 -7.24
CA ASP A 80 -14.74 -1.16 -8.53
C ASP A 80 -13.87 -0.09 -9.16
N ILE A 81 -13.20 0.70 -8.32
CA ILE A 81 -12.27 1.74 -8.74
C ILE A 81 -10.93 1.47 -8.07
N ILE A 82 -9.85 1.63 -8.83
CA ILE A 82 -8.50 1.44 -8.33
C ILE A 82 -7.76 2.77 -8.42
N GLY A 83 -7.27 3.25 -7.27
CA GLY A 83 -6.40 4.42 -7.20
C GLY A 83 -5.01 4.02 -6.77
N ILE A 84 -4.00 4.70 -7.28
CA ILE A 84 -2.60 4.46 -6.92
C ILE A 84 -2.05 5.71 -6.26
N LEU A 85 -1.50 5.55 -5.06
CA LEU A 85 -0.94 6.64 -4.27
C LEU A 85 0.43 6.24 -3.76
N ASN A 86 1.45 7.00 -4.14
CA ASN A 86 2.84 6.77 -3.72
C ASN A 86 3.26 7.78 -2.68
#